data_d32a0a46ad4e3d04a35fd2b34c01d0db
#
_entry.id   d32a0a46ad4e3d04a35fd2b34c01d0db
#
_cell.length_a   1.000
_cell.length_b   1.000
_cell.length_c   1.000
_cell.angle_alpha   90.00
_cell.angle_beta   90.00
_cell.angle_gamma   90.00
#
_symmetry.space_group_name_H-M   'P 1'
#
loop_
_entity.id
_entity.type
_entity.pdbx_description
1 polymer ?
#
loop_
_entity_poly.entity_id
_entity_poly.type
_entity_poly.pdbx_seq_one_letter_code
_entity_poly.pdbx_strand_id
1 'polypeptide(L)'
;MSKANNITPAKFRCAMVAECPSIHEHESGDIILVGQHVSRGELKNMEITNAGQGEGAIRLSREFIEAYFMEYASKLLANSK
;
A
#
# COMPACT_ATOMS: atom_id res chain seq x y z
N MET A 1 12.81 -9.00 -16.70
CA MET A 1 11.78 -9.20 -15.67
C MET A 1 11.82 -8.04 -14.70
N SER A 2 10.71 -7.37 -14.52
CA SER A 2 10.67 -6.24 -13.61
C SER A 2 10.54 -6.73 -12.17
N LYS A 3 11.23 -6.04 -11.28
CA LYS A 3 11.24 -6.37 -9.86
C LYS A 3 10.67 -5.22 -9.06
N ALA A 4 10.14 -5.56 -7.90
CA ALA A 4 9.67 -4.57 -6.96
C ALA A 4 10.45 -4.71 -5.65
N ASN A 5 10.84 -3.57 -5.09
CA ASN A 5 11.51 -3.52 -3.81
C ASN A 5 10.50 -3.33 -2.69
N ASN A 6 10.62 -4.12 -1.65
CA ASN A 6 9.74 -4.01 -0.50
C ASN A 6 10.15 -2.79 0.34
N ILE A 7 9.26 -1.80 0.38
CA ILE A 7 9.48 -0.58 1.16
C ILE A 7 8.50 -0.46 2.32
N THR A 8 7.95 -1.58 2.74
CA THR A 8 7.04 -1.62 3.89
C THR A 8 7.72 -1.04 5.12
N PRO A 9 7.03 -0.18 5.91
CA PRO A 9 7.60 0.33 7.15
C PRO A 9 8.05 -0.82 8.05
N ALA A 10 9.21 -0.66 8.68
CA ALA A 10 9.81 -1.72 9.48
C ALA A 10 8.87 -2.27 10.54
N LYS A 11 8.07 -1.39 11.13
CA LYS A 11 7.10 -1.76 12.14
C LYS A 11 6.08 -2.79 11.65
N PHE A 12 5.83 -2.81 10.35
CA PHE A 12 4.79 -3.65 9.76
C PHE A 12 5.34 -4.79 8.91
N ARG A 13 6.63 -5.03 8.95
CA ARG A 13 7.20 -6.14 8.20
C ARG A 13 6.96 -7.44 8.93
N CYS A 14 6.35 -8.37 8.20
CA CYS A 14 6.09 -9.71 8.73
C CYS A 14 7.09 -10.68 8.17
N ALA A 15 7.70 -11.47 9.03
CA ALA A 15 8.75 -12.37 8.61
C ALA A 15 8.23 -13.63 7.92
N MET A 16 7.06 -14.11 8.32
CA MET A 16 6.61 -15.41 7.87
C MET A 16 5.11 -15.55 7.63
N VAL A 17 4.38 -14.47 7.62
CA VAL A 17 2.92 -14.55 7.52
C VAL A 17 2.44 -13.99 6.20
N ALA A 18 1.54 -14.71 5.57
CA ALA A 18 1.06 -14.37 4.24
C ALA A 18 0.03 -13.24 4.20
N GLU A 19 -0.50 -12.83 5.33
CA GLU A 19 -1.61 -11.88 5.35
C GLU A 19 -1.25 -10.52 5.90
N CYS A 20 -0.01 -10.10 5.72
CA CYS A 20 0.42 -8.78 6.19
C CYS A 20 0.37 -7.78 5.05
N PRO A 21 -0.08 -6.55 5.32
CA PRO A 21 -0.02 -5.52 4.30
C PRO A 21 1.43 -5.19 3.95
N SER A 22 1.64 -4.75 2.72
CA SER A 22 2.98 -4.39 2.28
C SER A 22 2.91 -3.32 1.21
N ILE A 23 4.03 -2.62 1.04
CA ILE A 23 4.18 -1.60 0.01
C ILE A 23 5.46 -1.91 -0.75
N HIS A 24 5.37 -1.84 -2.06
CA HIS A 24 6.50 -2.15 -2.93
C HIS A 24 6.70 -1.04 -3.93
N GLU A 25 7.94 -0.76 -4.25
CA GLU A 25 8.27 0.19 -5.31
C GLU A 25 8.77 -0.59 -6.51
N HIS A 26 8.10 -0.42 -7.62
CA HIS A 26 8.48 -1.06 -8.88
C HIS A 26 9.56 -0.22 -9.57
N GLU A 27 10.39 -0.87 -10.37
CA GLU A 27 11.46 -0.16 -11.07
C GLU A 27 10.95 0.92 -12.01
N SER A 28 9.68 0.85 -12.41
CA SER A 28 9.06 1.90 -13.23
C SER A 28 8.77 3.17 -12.43
N GLY A 29 8.87 3.10 -11.11
CA GLY A 29 8.48 4.20 -10.23
C GLY A 29 7.10 4.03 -9.64
N ASP A 30 6.33 3.07 -10.11
CA ASP A 30 5.00 2.82 -9.57
C ASP A 30 5.07 2.22 -8.17
N ILE A 31 4.07 2.54 -7.37
CA ILE A 31 3.95 2.00 -6.01
C ILE A 31 2.85 0.94 -6.03
N ILE A 32 3.16 -0.21 -5.48
CA ILE A 32 2.21 -1.32 -5.43
C ILE A 32 1.87 -1.59 -3.98
N LEU A 33 0.58 -1.53 -3.66
CA LEU A 33 0.09 -1.77 -2.32
C LEU A 33 -0.55 -3.13 -2.24
N VAL A 34 -0.23 -3.88 -1.19
CA VAL A 34 -0.84 -5.17 -0.93
C VAL A 34 -1.60 -5.07 0.39
N GLY A 35 -2.87 -5.40 0.37
CA GLY A 35 -3.70 -5.35 1.56
C GLY A 35 -4.89 -6.25 1.41
N GLN A 36 -5.77 -6.21 2.39
CA GLN A 36 -6.97 -7.03 2.39
C GLN A 36 -7.93 -6.56 1.30
N HIS A 37 -8.34 -7.48 0.45
CA HIS A 37 -9.26 -7.17 -0.64
C HIS A 37 -10.63 -6.77 -0.11
N VAL A 38 -11.21 -5.73 -0.68
CA VAL A 38 -12.56 -5.27 -0.36
C VAL A 38 -13.46 -5.68 -1.50
N SER A 39 -14.50 -6.44 -1.21
CA SER A 39 -15.40 -6.95 -2.23
C SER A 39 -16.27 -5.84 -2.85
N ARG A 40 -16.81 -6.11 -4.03
CA ARG A 40 -17.70 -5.16 -4.68
C ARG A 40 -18.95 -4.88 -3.85
N GLY A 41 -19.45 -5.90 -3.15
CA GLY A 41 -20.59 -5.71 -2.25
C GLY A 41 -20.28 -4.75 -1.12
N GLU A 42 -19.11 -4.91 -0.53
CA GLU A 42 -18.69 -4.01 0.54
C GLU A 42 -18.52 -2.57 0.04
N LEU A 43 -17.93 -2.42 -1.16
CA LEU A 43 -17.78 -1.09 -1.76
C LEU A 43 -19.14 -0.43 -1.95
N LYS A 44 -20.10 -1.18 -2.43
CA LYS A 44 -21.45 -0.65 -2.63
C LYS A 44 -22.07 -0.20 -1.31
N ASN A 45 -21.89 -1.00 -0.25
CA ASN A 45 -22.43 -0.65 1.06
C ASN A 45 -21.80 0.60 1.64
N MET A 46 -20.54 0.88 1.28
CA MET A 46 -19.85 2.08 1.72
C MET A 46 -20.05 3.25 0.77
N GLU A 47 -20.88 3.08 -0.24
CA GLU A 47 -21.17 4.11 -1.25
C GLU A 47 -19.94 4.55 -2.03
N ILE A 48 -19.00 3.63 -2.21
CA ILE A 48 -17.83 3.87 -3.08
C ILE A 48 -18.19 3.34 -4.46
N THR A 49 -18.43 4.25 -5.40
CA THR A 49 -18.97 3.88 -6.70
C THR A 49 -18.03 4.14 -7.87
N ASN A 50 -16.84 4.66 -7.60
CA ASN A 50 -15.93 5.06 -8.66
C ASN A 50 -14.87 4.03 -9.03
N ALA A 51 -14.96 2.81 -8.51
CA ALA A 51 -14.06 1.75 -8.92
C ALA A 51 -14.57 1.14 -10.22
N GLY A 52 -13.78 1.30 -11.28
CA GLY A 52 -14.17 0.82 -12.59
C GLY A 52 -13.83 -0.64 -12.81
N GLN A 53 -14.14 -1.11 -14.02
CA GLN A 53 -13.81 -2.46 -14.43
C GLN A 53 -12.28 -2.57 -14.48
N GLY A 54 -11.76 -3.65 -13.91
CA GLY A 54 -10.31 -3.82 -13.84
C GLY A 54 -9.68 -3.15 -12.63
N GLU A 55 -10.46 -2.38 -11.87
CA GLU A 55 -9.98 -1.76 -10.66
C GLU A 55 -10.48 -2.50 -9.44
N GLY A 56 -9.69 -2.48 -8.38
CA GLY A 56 -10.08 -3.13 -7.14
C GLY A 56 -9.77 -2.22 -5.98
N ALA A 57 -10.21 -2.63 -4.79
CA ALA A 57 -9.96 -1.87 -3.59
C ALA A 57 -9.35 -2.79 -2.53
N ILE A 58 -8.48 -2.21 -1.72
CA ILE A 58 -7.88 -2.93 -0.59
C ILE A 58 -8.07 -2.09 0.66
N ARG A 59 -8.04 -2.78 1.79
CA ARG A 59 -8.18 -2.15 3.10
C ARG A 59 -6.81 -2.14 3.78
N LEU A 60 -6.40 -0.97 4.23
CA LEU A 60 -5.16 -0.82 5.00
C LEU A 60 -5.49 -0.03 6.27
N SER A 61 -4.84 -0.37 7.36
CA SER A 61 -5.06 0.37 8.60
C SER A 61 -4.50 1.78 8.47
N ARG A 62 -5.10 2.70 9.21
CA ARG A 62 -4.60 4.07 9.27
C ARG A 62 -3.17 4.11 9.78
N GLU A 63 -2.86 3.28 10.78
CA GLU A 63 -1.51 3.20 11.34
C GLU A 63 -0.48 2.83 10.28
N PHE A 64 -0.82 1.88 9.41
CA PHE A 64 0.08 1.45 8.36
C PHE A 64 0.38 2.61 7.39
N ILE A 65 -0.67 3.30 6.97
CA ILE A 65 -0.54 4.41 6.03
C ILE A 65 0.25 5.56 6.66
N GLU A 66 -0.04 5.88 7.92
CA GLU A 66 0.68 6.96 8.61
C GLU A 66 2.16 6.62 8.77
N ALA A 67 2.47 5.37 9.11
CA ALA A 67 3.87 4.96 9.24
C ALA A 67 4.60 5.10 7.91
N TYR A 68 3.95 4.72 6.81
CA TYR A 68 4.56 4.85 5.50
C TYR A 68 4.79 6.33 5.15
N PHE A 69 3.78 7.17 5.39
CA PHE A 69 3.92 8.60 5.09
C PHE A 69 5.05 9.24 5.87
N MET A 70 5.21 8.87 7.13
CA MET A 70 6.28 9.43 7.94
C MET A 70 7.66 9.02 7.43
N GLU A 71 7.82 7.76 7.06
CA GLU A 71 9.09 7.30 6.50
C GLU A 71 9.37 7.97 5.16
N TYR A 72 8.35 8.08 4.33
CA TYR A 72 8.49 8.70 3.02
C TYR A 72 8.82 10.19 3.14
N ALA A 73 8.14 10.88 4.04
CA ALA A 73 8.39 12.30 4.28
C ALA A 73 9.83 12.52 4.78
N SER A 74 10.31 11.65 5.68
CA SER A 74 11.68 11.73 6.15
C SER A 74 12.68 11.58 5.00
N LYS A 75 12.41 10.65 4.09
CA LYS A 75 13.26 10.47 2.92
C LYS A 75 13.28 11.69 2.03
N LEU A 76 12.12 12.27 1.79
CA LEU A 76 12.02 13.46 0.94
C LEU A 76 12.78 14.62 1.57
N LEU A 77 12.63 14.82 2.86
CA LEU A 77 13.33 15.90 3.57
C LEU A 77 14.84 15.69 3.56
N ALA A 78 15.27 14.45 3.72
CA ALA A 78 16.69 14.13 3.71
C ALA A 78 17.31 14.39 2.33
N ASN A 79 16.53 14.25 1.27
CA ASN A 79 17.02 14.39 -0.11
C ASN A 79 16.78 15.78 -0.70
N SER A 80 16.05 16.63 -0.01
CA SER A 80 15.68 17.95 -0.54
C SER A 80 16.67 19.01 -0.12
N LYS A 81 17.86 18.92 -0.62
CA LYS A 81 18.88 19.93 -0.33
C LYS A 81 19.16 20.81 -1.52
#